data_6cbe459ceb997ac34b8d8070e2db7129
#
_entry.id   6cbe459ceb997ac34b8d8070e2db7129
#
_cell.length_a   1.000
_cell.length_b   1.000
_cell.length_c   1.000
_cell.angle_alpha   90.00
_cell.angle_beta   90.00
_cell.angle_gamma   90.00
#
_symmetry.space_group_name_H-M   'P 1'
#
loop_
_entity.id
_entity.type
_entity.pdbx_description
1 polymer ?
#
loop_
_entity_poly.entity_id
_entity_poly.type
_entity_poly.pdbx_seq_one_letter_code
_entity_poly.pdbx_strand_id
1 'polypeptide(L)'
;KETGKHIPDYVRQKAGLPRLTNDLFLANRSIYISKHNRYAPYPKHTHQFLELNYVLQGQCQQIINDTPYTFYEGDILLMDAGSAHAIEALGEDDLLINIVFKDTQISLKNLEELQGQNSILYQFLLKSHTHIQSAENFIVLQSDKTNKSKNLIELMLNEYFDPKPFSNQILEHYLSILLFEL
;
A
#
# COMPACT_ATOMS: atom_id res chain seq x y z
N LYS A 1 14.63 -21.17 11.24
CA LYS A 1 14.67 -21.76 9.87
C LYS A 1 13.32 -21.49 9.25
N GLU A 2 13.21 -20.39 8.51
CA GLU A 2 12.03 -20.11 7.70
C GLU A 2 12.02 -21.11 6.54
N THR A 3 10.99 -21.93 6.48
CA THR A 3 10.79 -22.86 5.37
C THR A 3 10.38 -22.02 4.16
N GLY A 4 11.32 -21.80 3.26
CA GLY A 4 11.13 -21.08 2.02
C GLY A 4 10.15 -21.79 1.08
N LYS A 5 8.86 -21.60 1.30
CA LYS A 5 7.88 -21.75 0.24
C LYS A 5 7.91 -20.46 -0.57
N HIS A 6 8.58 -20.49 -1.68
CA HIS A 6 8.45 -19.48 -2.72
C HIS A 6 7.01 -19.48 -3.21
N ILE A 7 6.22 -18.52 -2.75
CA ILE A 7 4.90 -18.25 -3.32
C ILE A 7 5.19 -17.49 -4.61
N PRO A 8 4.77 -17.99 -5.79
CA PRO A 8 4.90 -17.20 -7.02
C PRO A 8 3.93 -16.02 -6.93
N ASP A 9 4.47 -14.86 -6.61
CA ASP A 9 3.70 -13.64 -6.35
C ASP A 9 3.15 -12.97 -7.61
N TYR A 10 3.35 -13.56 -8.82
CA TYR A 10 2.89 -12.91 -10.06
C TYR A 10 2.57 -13.93 -11.16
N VAL A 11 1.58 -13.59 -11.97
CA VAL A 11 1.30 -14.29 -13.24
C VAL A 11 2.20 -13.68 -14.31
N ARG A 12 3.14 -14.46 -14.85
CA ARG A 12 3.93 -14.05 -16.02
C ARG A 12 2.99 -13.86 -17.21
N GLN A 13 2.75 -12.61 -17.59
CA GLN A 13 2.17 -12.32 -18.91
C GLN A 13 3.24 -12.58 -19.98
N LYS A 14 2.82 -13.13 -21.13
CA LYS A 14 3.72 -13.54 -22.23
C LYS A 14 4.54 -12.39 -22.85
N ALA A 15 4.17 -11.14 -22.61
CA ALA A 15 4.91 -9.95 -23.00
C ALA A 15 4.54 -8.80 -22.06
N GLY A 16 5.52 -8.16 -21.40
CA GLY A 16 5.34 -6.99 -20.56
C GLY A 16 5.79 -7.20 -19.10
N LEU A 17 5.60 -6.18 -18.28
CA LEU A 17 5.88 -6.23 -16.85
C LEU A 17 4.92 -7.22 -16.14
N PRO A 18 5.40 -7.96 -15.14
CA PRO A 18 4.52 -8.75 -14.28
C PRO A 18 3.44 -7.86 -13.68
N ARG A 19 2.19 -8.35 -13.66
CA ARG A 19 1.05 -7.64 -13.08
C ARG A 19 0.44 -8.45 -11.96
N LEU A 20 0.44 -7.89 -10.76
CA LEU A 20 -0.22 -8.48 -9.60
C LEU A 20 -1.74 -8.22 -9.70
N THR A 21 -2.52 -9.29 -9.52
CA THR A 21 -3.97 -9.23 -9.66
C THR A 21 -4.66 -9.20 -8.30
N ASN A 22 -5.90 -8.69 -8.28
CA ASN A 22 -6.72 -8.69 -7.08
C ASN A 22 -6.91 -10.09 -6.48
N ASP A 23 -7.00 -11.12 -7.32
CA ASP A 23 -7.26 -12.48 -6.87
C ASP A 23 -6.10 -13.09 -6.07
N LEU A 24 -4.88 -12.59 -6.27
CA LEU A 24 -3.70 -13.05 -5.51
C LEU A 24 -3.79 -12.67 -4.02
N PHE A 25 -4.32 -11.49 -3.72
CA PHE A 25 -4.29 -10.92 -2.39
C PHE A 25 -5.67 -10.69 -1.78
N LEU A 26 -6.67 -10.36 -2.62
CA LEU A 26 -7.98 -9.85 -2.22
C LEU A 26 -9.16 -10.76 -2.59
N ALA A 27 -8.91 -12.06 -2.88
CA ALA A 27 -9.98 -12.99 -3.27
C ALA A 27 -11.10 -13.11 -2.23
N ASN A 28 -10.74 -13.17 -0.93
CA ASN A 28 -11.66 -13.40 0.17
C ASN A 28 -11.55 -12.33 1.28
N ARG A 29 -10.96 -11.18 0.97
CA ARG A 29 -10.74 -10.10 1.94
C ARG A 29 -10.70 -8.74 1.25
N SER A 30 -11.07 -7.71 1.99
CA SER A 30 -11.07 -6.32 1.50
C SER A 30 -9.67 -5.69 1.56
N ILE A 31 -8.87 -6.11 2.53
CA ILE A 31 -7.54 -5.57 2.81
C ILE A 31 -6.57 -6.73 3.00
N TYR A 32 -5.39 -6.62 2.40
CA TYR A 32 -4.28 -7.54 2.62
C TYR A 32 -3.10 -6.76 3.19
N ILE A 33 -2.52 -7.27 4.28
CA ILE A 33 -1.36 -6.66 4.94
C ILE A 33 -0.22 -7.66 5.00
N SER A 34 0.97 -7.22 4.63
CA SER A 34 2.18 -8.03 4.71
C SER A 34 3.40 -7.21 5.08
N LYS A 35 4.33 -7.87 5.74
CA LYS A 35 5.71 -7.39 5.85
C LYS A 35 6.43 -7.72 4.56
N HIS A 36 7.10 -6.73 3.95
CA HIS A 36 7.92 -6.95 2.77
C HIS A 36 9.12 -7.85 3.07
N ASN A 37 9.50 -8.70 2.11
CA ASN A 37 10.65 -9.59 2.26
C ASN A 37 11.94 -8.78 2.31
N ARG A 38 12.86 -9.19 3.22
CA ARG A 38 14.20 -8.60 3.34
C ARG A 38 15.20 -9.34 2.44
N TYR A 39 16.36 -8.73 2.24
CA TYR A 39 17.57 -9.35 1.65
C TYR A 39 17.47 -9.72 0.17
N ALA A 40 16.37 -9.45 -0.49
CA ALA A 40 16.20 -9.66 -1.92
C ALA A 40 15.39 -8.53 -2.53
N PRO A 41 15.79 -8.00 -3.70
CA PRO A 41 14.99 -7.00 -4.38
C PRO A 41 13.68 -7.62 -4.91
N TYR A 42 12.63 -6.82 -4.93
CA TYR A 42 11.38 -7.19 -5.59
C TYR A 42 11.38 -6.57 -7.01
N PRO A 43 11.28 -7.41 -8.06
CA PRO A 43 11.47 -6.96 -9.43
C PRO A 43 10.38 -5.99 -9.87
N LYS A 44 10.67 -5.17 -10.89
CA LYS A 44 9.72 -4.21 -11.46
C LYS A 44 8.43 -4.91 -11.91
N HIS A 45 7.31 -4.39 -11.42
CA HIS A 45 5.98 -4.93 -11.65
C HIS A 45 4.92 -3.82 -11.63
N THR A 46 3.68 -4.18 -11.95
CA THR A 46 2.48 -3.36 -11.77
C THR A 46 1.42 -4.15 -11.00
N HIS A 47 0.39 -3.49 -10.51
CA HIS A 47 -0.72 -4.12 -9.77
C HIS A 47 -2.09 -3.60 -10.19
N GLN A 48 -3.18 -4.27 -9.76
CA GLN A 48 -4.58 -3.92 -10.06
C GLN A 48 -5.30 -3.23 -8.89
N PHE A 49 -4.60 -2.94 -7.81
CA PHE A 49 -5.13 -2.46 -6.55
C PHE A 49 -4.41 -1.18 -6.13
N LEU A 50 -4.91 -0.52 -5.11
CA LEU A 50 -4.18 0.51 -4.38
C LEU A 50 -3.20 -0.17 -3.43
N GLU A 51 -1.97 0.34 -3.39
CA GLU A 51 -0.94 -0.14 -2.48
C GLU A 51 -0.40 1.01 -1.65
N LEU A 52 -0.49 0.85 -0.32
CA LEU A 52 0.11 1.74 0.65
C LEU A 52 1.33 1.04 1.24
N ASN A 53 2.50 1.63 1.05
CA ASN A 53 3.73 1.21 1.70
C ASN A 53 4.03 2.14 2.87
N TYR A 54 4.30 1.58 4.05
CA TYR A 54 4.68 2.29 5.25
C TYR A 54 6.04 1.82 5.75
N VAL A 55 7.00 2.72 5.86
CA VAL A 55 8.31 2.42 6.45
C VAL A 55 8.16 2.43 7.97
N LEU A 56 8.00 1.25 8.56
CA LEU A 56 7.81 1.11 10.00
C LEU A 56 9.12 1.32 10.77
N GLN A 57 10.26 0.97 10.14
CA GLN A 57 11.61 1.14 10.70
C GLN A 57 12.64 1.23 9.57
N GLY A 58 13.68 2.05 9.76
CA GLY A 58 14.81 2.19 8.85
C GLY A 58 14.48 2.94 7.58
N GLN A 59 14.77 2.36 6.42
CA GLN A 59 14.55 2.98 5.11
C GLN A 59 14.13 1.97 4.05
N CYS A 60 13.60 2.49 2.95
CA CYS A 60 13.23 1.70 1.78
C CYS A 60 13.58 2.46 0.51
N GLN A 61 14.31 1.82 -0.41
CA GLN A 61 14.57 2.36 -1.74
C GLN A 61 13.65 1.70 -2.76
N GLN A 62 12.97 2.52 -3.57
CA GLN A 62 12.10 2.05 -4.64
C GLN A 62 12.41 2.80 -5.93
N ILE A 63 12.23 2.11 -7.06
CA ILE A 63 12.27 2.71 -8.39
C ILE A 63 10.82 2.79 -8.87
N ILE A 64 10.28 4.00 -8.98
CA ILE A 64 8.90 4.24 -9.41
C ILE A 64 8.93 4.99 -10.73
N ASN A 65 8.29 4.45 -11.78
CA ASN A 65 8.32 5.03 -13.13
C ASN A 65 9.76 5.35 -13.59
N ASP A 66 10.69 4.42 -13.34
CA ASP A 66 12.11 4.52 -13.69
C ASP A 66 12.91 5.60 -12.92
N THR A 67 12.33 6.19 -11.89
CA THR A 67 12.98 7.18 -11.03
C THR A 67 13.22 6.58 -9.64
N PRO A 68 14.46 6.65 -9.10
CA PRO A 68 14.76 6.15 -7.77
C PRO A 68 14.29 7.13 -6.68
N TYR A 69 13.69 6.59 -5.63
CA TYR A 69 13.25 7.29 -4.41
C TYR A 69 13.75 6.57 -3.18
N THR A 70 14.05 7.31 -2.12
CA THR A 70 14.35 6.76 -0.80
C THR A 70 13.31 7.27 0.20
N PHE A 71 12.69 6.34 0.91
CA PHE A 71 11.70 6.59 1.95
C PHE A 71 12.30 6.21 3.29
N TYR A 72 11.97 6.96 4.34
CA TYR A 72 12.48 6.79 5.68
C TYR A 72 11.38 6.42 6.66
N GLU A 73 11.76 6.00 7.85
CA GLU A 73 10.82 5.66 8.93
C GLU A 73 9.73 6.74 9.08
N GLY A 74 8.48 6.27 9.03
CA GLY A 74 7.29 7.11 9.10
C GLY A 74 6.74 7.55 7.75
N ASP A 75 7.50 7.47 6.66
CA ASP A 75 7.01 7.84 5.33
C ASP A 75 5.94 6.84 4.86
N ILE A 76 4.93 7.38 4.19
CA ILE A 76 3.86 6.64 3.53
C ILE A 76 3.92 6.92 2.04
N LEU A 77 4.01 5.86 1.25
CA LEU A 77 3.87 5.89 -0.19
C LEU A 77 2.53 5.25 -0.56
N LEU A 78 1.66 5.98 -1.24
CA LEU A 78 0.41 5.45 -1.78
C LEU A 78 0.48 5.43 -3.29
N MET A 79 0.30 4.24 -3.87
CA MET A 79 0.38 3.98 -5.30
C MET A 79 -0.96 3.55 -5.87
N ASP A 80 -1.29 4.08 -7.04
CA ASP A 80 -2.49 3.72 -7.80
C ASP A 80 -2.27 2.45 -8.61
N ALA A 81 -3.37 1.85 -9.04
CA ALA A 81 -3.36 0.72 -9.97
C ALA A 81 -2.58 1.06 -11.25
N GLY A 82 -1.73 0.13 -11.68
CA GLY A 82 -0.89 0.31 -12.87
C GLY A 82 0.43 1.06 -12.63
N SER A 83 0.70 1.56 -11.44
CA SER A 83 2.01 2.12 -11.08
C SER A 83 3.10 1.08 -11.27
N ALA A 84 4.11 1.38 -12.09
CA ALA A 84 5.24 0.49 -12.31
C ALA A 84 6.35 0.78 -11.29
N HIS A 85 6.64 -0.17 -10.44
CA HIS A 85 7.66 0.01 -9.42
C HIS A 85 8.47 -1.26 -9.12
N ALA A 86 9.65 -1.07 -8.54
CA ALA A 86 10.53 -2.09 -8.01
C ALA A 86 10.99 -1.66 -6.62
N ILE A 87 11.24 -2.62 -5.74
CA ILE A 87 11.74 -2.37 -4.38
C ILE A 87 13.12 -2.98 -4.28
N GLU A 88 14.10 -2.19 -3.87
CA GLU A 88 15.46 -2.66 -3.62
C GLU A 88 15.51 -3.56 -2.37
N ALA A 89 16.57 -4.34 -2.25
CA ALA A 89 16.74 -5.24 -1.10
C ALA A 89 16.75 -4.44 0.21
N LEU A 90 15.88 -4.81 1.14
CA LEU A 90 15.85 -4.26 2.49
C LEU A 90 16.96 -4.86 3.35
N GLY A 91 17.55 -4.05 4.22
CA GLY A 91 18.57 -4.47 5.19
C GLY A 91 17.97 -5.11 6.44
N GLU A 92 18.86 -5.43 7.39
CA GLU A 92 18.48 -6.08 8.65
C GLU A 92 17.59 -5.20 9.53
N ASP A 93 17.84 -3.89 9.53
CA ASP A 93 17.13 -2.92 10.34
C ASP A 93 15.92 -2.29 9.63
N ASP A 94 15.68 -2.65 8.36
CA ASP A 94 14.59 -2.09 7.58
C ASP A 94 13.31 -2.92 7.71
N LEU A 95 12.18 -2.23 7.87
CA LEU A 95 10.88 -2.87 7.97
C LEU A 95 9.83 -2.08 7.18
N LEU A 96 9.41 -2.66 6.06
CA LEU A 96 8.38 -2.11 5.19
C LEU A 96 7.08 -2.91 5.34
N ILE A 97 5.98 -2.22 5.54
CA ILE A 97 4.63 -2.78 5.60
C ILE A 97 3.89 -2.42 4.32
N ASN A 98 3.34 -3.42 3.66
CA ASN A 98 2.48 -3.27 2.50
C ASN A 98 1.03 -3.46 2.92
N ILE A 99 0.16 -2.49 2.64
CA ILE A 99 -1.28 -2.55 2.83
C ILE A 99 -1.91 -2.43 1.45
N VAL A 100 -2.58 -3.49 1.02
CA VAL A 100 -3.20 -3.62 -0.31
C VAL A 100 -4.71 -3.63 -0.17
N PHE A 101 -5.40 -2.84 -0.98
CA PHE A 101 -6.87 -2.74 -0.98
C PHE A 101 -7.41 -2.31 -2.34
N LYS A 102 -8.69 -2.56 -2.61
CA LYS A 102 -9.35 -2.08 -3.83
C LYS A 102 -9.77 -0.62 -3.67
N ASP A 103 -9.83 0.10 -4.79
CA ASP A 103 -10.43 1.44 -4.84
C ASP A 103 -11.87 1.48 -4.31
N THR A 104 -12.63 0.38 -4.54
CA THR A 104 -14.00 0.22 -4.04
C THR A 104 -14.12 0.17 -2.52
N GLN A 105 -13.01 0.00 -1.79
CA GLN A 105 -12.99 0.11 -0.32
C GLN A 105 -13.09 1.56 0.17
N ILE A 106 -12.82 2.51 -0.73
CA ILE A 106 -12.98 3.94 -0.46
C ILE A 106 -14.39 4.32 -0.90
N SER A 107 -15.29 4.50 0.05
CA SER A 107 -16.67 4.85 -0.28
C SER A 107 -16.75 6.26 -0.89
N LEU A 108 -17.71 6.47 -1.80
CA LEU A 108 -18.01 7.80 -2.36
C LEU A 108 -18.28 8.82 -1.24
N LYS A 109 -18.92 8.40 -0.16
CA LYS A 109 -19.18 9.24 1.01
C LYS A 109 -17.87 9.72 1.65
N ASN A 110 -16.89 8.83 1.82
CA ASN A 110 -15.58 9.20 2.35
C ASN A 110 -14.87 10.19 1.43
N LEU A 111 -14.96 10.00 0.10
CA LEU A 111 -14.43 10.95 -0.87
C LEU A 111 -15.11 12.33 -0.80
N GLU A 112 -16.44 12.37 -0.65
CA GLU A 112 -17.19 13.62 -0.48
C GLU A 112 -16.78 14.36 0.80
N GLU A 113 -16.55 13.65 1.90
CA GLU A 113 -16.08 14.23 3.15
C GLU A 113 -14.66 14.82 3.03
N LEU A 114 -13.77 14.18 2.25
CA LEU A 114 -12.42 14.69 1.95
C LEU A 114 -12.43 15.89 0.98
N GLN A 115 -13.46 16.05 0.15
CA GLN A 115 -13.56 17.13 -0.85
C GLN A 115 -13.42 18.52 -0.22
N GLY A 116 -13.95 18.73 0.98
CA GLY A 116 -13.90 20.02 1.68
C GLY A 116 -12.49 20.50 2.05
N GLN A 117 -11.50 19.61 2.02
CA GLN A 117 -10.12 19.89 2.42
C GLN A 117 -9.17 20.20 1.26
N ASN A 118 -9.62 20.02 0.00
CA ASN A 118 -8.82 20.22 -1.22
C ASN A 118 -7.41 19.57 -1.14
N SER A 119 -7.33 18.39 -0.51
CA SER A 119 -6.07 17.70 -0.25
C SER A 119 -5.54 16.97 -1.49
N ILE A 120 -4.23 16.81 -1.57
CA ILE A 120 -3.57 16.00 -2.61
C ILE A 120 -4.10 14.56 -2.58
N LEU A 121 -4.32 14.03 -1.37
CA LEU A 121 -4.88 12.70 -1.16
C LEU A 121 -6.28 12.58 -1.78
N TYR A 122 -7.17 13.55 -1.54
CA TYR A 122 -8.51 13.55 -2.15
C TYR A 122 -8.44 13.50 -3.67
N GLN A 123 -7.61 14.35 -4.28
CA GLN A 123 -7.47 14.38 -5.74
C GLN A 123 -6.91 13.06 -6.28
N PHE A 124 -5.93 12.47 -5.60
CA PHE A 124 -5.36 11.18 -5.93
C PHE A 124 -6.41 10.06 -5.89
N LEU A 125 -7.15 9.95 -4.78
CA LEU A 125 -8.19 8.93 -4.60
C LEU A 125 -9.35 9.10 -5.58
N LEU A 126 -9.74 10.32 -5.89
CA LEU A 126 -10.78 10.61 -6.88
C LEU A 126 -10.35 10.18 -8.29
N LYS A 127 -9.09 10.46 -8.68
CA LYS A 127 -8.52 10.02 -9.96
C LYS A 127 -8.48 8.49 -10.04
N SER A 128 -8.02 7.83 -8.99
CA SER A 128 -7.99 6.37 -8.90
C SER A 128 -9.38 5.77 -9.05
N HIS A 129 -10.36 6.30 -8.32
CA HIS A 129 -11.76 5.84 -8.37
C HIS A 129 -12.41 6.03 -9.75
N THR A 130 -12.08 7.11 -10.45
CA THR A 130 -12.60 7.41 -11.80
C THR A 130 -11.80 6.76 -12.91
N HIS A 131 -10.73 6.01 -12.59
CA HIS A 131 -9.81 5.37 -13.54
C HIS A 131 -9.20 6.32 -14.57
N ILE A 132 -9.08 7.60 -14.25
CA ILE A 132 -8.42 8.58 -15.09
C ILE A 132 -6.92 8.35 -15.03
N GLN A 133 -6.32 7.94 -16.15
CA GLN A 133 -4.87 7.76 -16.24
C GLN A 133 -4.16 9.12 -16.07
N SER A 134 -3.22 9.16 -15.13
CA SER A 134 -2.39 10.32 -14.83
C SER A 134 -0.92 9.92 -14.85
N ALA A 135 -0.05 10.86 -15.24
CA ALA A 135 1.39 10.67 -15.11
C ALA A 135 1.81 10.55 -13.63
N GLU A 136 1.08 11.20 -12.74
CA GLU A 136 1.24 11.11 -11.28
C GLU A 136 0.32 10.02 -10.75
N ASN A 137 0.83 8.81 -10.65
CA ASN A 137 0.13 7.63 -10.19
C ASN A 137 0.56 7.16 -8.79
N PHE A 138 1.26 8.01 -8.06
CA PHE A 138 1.61 7.81 -6.66
C PHE A 138 1.72 9.15 -5.93
N ILE A 139 1.56 9.11 -4.62
CA ILE A 139 1.82 10.24 -3.71
C ILE A 139 2.66 9.79 -2.53
N VAL A 140 3.48 10.70 -2.03
CA VAL A 140 4.28 10.51 -0.82
C VAL A 140 3.74 11.42 0.27
N LEU A 141 3.43 10.83 1.41
CA LEU A 141 2.95 11.52 2.60
C LEU A 141 4.00 11.32 3.69
N GLN A 142 4.51 12.41 4.20
CA GLN A 142 5.50 12.37 5.28
C GLN A 142 4.80 12.12 6.62
N SER A 143 5.49 11.39 7.49
CA SER A 143 5.02 11.14 8.85
C SER A 143 4.62 12.43 9.57
N ASP A 144 3.46 12.40 10.16
CA ASP A 144 3.06 13.46 11.07
C ASP A 144 3.85 13.37 12.41
N LYS A 145 4.08 14.51 13.03
CA LYS A 145 4.78 14.59 14.32
C LYS A 145 3.98 13.99 15.49
N THR A 146 2.71 13.63 15.26
CA THR A 146 1.78 13.15 16.28
C THR A 146 1.77 11.62 16.41
N ASN A 147 2.44 10.90 15.53
CA ASN A 147 2.44 9.44 15.44
C ASN A 147 1.04 8.81 15.27
N LYS A 148 0.04 9.57 14.87
CA LYS A 148 -1.32 9.04 14.68
C LYS A 148 -1.37 7.95 13.61
N SER A 149 -0.78 8.22 12.45
CA SER A 149 -0.71 7.25 11.34
C SER A 149 0.03 5.98 11.76
N LYS A 150 1.14 6.10 12.50
CA LYS A 150 1.87 4.97 13.07
C LYS A 150 0.98 4.13 13.98
N ASN A 151 0.29 4.76 14.94
CA ASN A 151 -0.59 4.07 15.88
C ASN A 151 -1.74 3.35 15.17
N LEU A 152 -2.35 3.97 14.14
CA LEU A 152 -3.40 3.36 13.33
C LEU A 152 -2.88 2.14 12.56
N ILE A 153 -1.71 2.23 11.96
CA ILE A 153 -1.09 1.12 11.24
C ILE A 153 -0.76 -0.03 12.23
N GLU A 154 -0.26 0.26 13.41
CA GLU A 154 -0.03 -0.75 14.45
C GLU A 154 -1.33 -1.43 14.91
N LEU A 155 -2.44 -0.69 15.04
CA LEU A 155 -3.76 -1.26 15.30
C LEU A 155 -4.22 -2.17 14.15
N MET A 156 -4.01 -1.74 12.90
CA MET A 156 -4.32 -2.56 11.73
C MET A 156 -3.48 -3.86 11.70
N LEU A 157 -2.20 -3.78 12.01
CA LEU A 157 -1.32 -4.95 12.10
C LEU A 157 -1.81 -5.94 13.17
N ASN A 158 -2.12 -5.44 14.36
CA ASN A 158 -2.62 -6.28 15.46
C ASN A 158 -3.92 -6.97 15.07
N GLU A 159 -4.89 -6.25 14.50
CA GLU A 159 -6.17 -6.81 14.07
C GLU A 159 -6.02 -7.82 12.93
N TYR A 160 -5.07 -7.58 12.01
CA TYR A 160 -4.86 -8.44 10.86
C TYR A 160 -4.18 -9.77 11.22
N PHE A 161 -3.19 -9.75 12.13
CA PHE A 161 -2.41 -10.94 12.51
C PHE A 161 -2.98 -11.72 13.70
N ASP A 162 -3.88 -11.11 14.48
CA ASP A 162 -4.67 -11.79 15.54
C ASP A 162 -6.18 -11.56 15.29
N PRO A 163 -6.75 -12.13 14.21
CA PRO A 163 -8.11 -11.83 13.78
C PRO A 163 -9.17 -12.38 14.74
N LYS A 164 -10.19 -11.56 14.99
CA LYS A 164 -11.38 -11.83 15.78
C LYS A 164 -12.64 -11.77 14.92
N PRO A 165 -13.82 -12.14 15.46
CA PRO A 165 -15.06 -11.83 14.77
C PRO A 165 -15.13 -10.35 14.40
N PHE A 166 -15.49 -10.05 13.14
CA PHE A 166 -15.58 -8.70 12.57
C PHE A 166 -14.24 -7.99 12.23
N SER A 167 -13.09 -8.67 12.30
CA SER A 167 -11.79 -8.07 11.97
C SER A 167 -11.74 -7.42 10.58
N ASN A 168 -12.40 -7.99 9.58
CA ASN A 168 -12.46 -7.38 8.25
C ASN A 168 -13.13 -6.00 8.29
N GLN A 169 -14.26 -5.88 8.98
CA GLN A 169 -14.98 -4.60 9.13
C GLN A 169 -14.16 -3.60 9.95
N ILE A 170 -13.50 -4.06 11.01
CA ILE A 170 -12.62 -3.22 11.83
C ILE A 170 -11.47 -2.68 10.99
N LEU A 171 -10.83 -3.52 10.18
CA LEU A 171 -9.76 -3.11 9.28
C LEU A 171 -10.22 -2.08 8.23
N GLU A 172 -11.42 -2.23 7.67
CA GLU A 172 -12.00 -1.24 6.74
C GLU A 172 -12.20 0.12 7.43
N HIS A 173 -12.65 0.12 8.69
CA HIS A 173 -12.79 1.35 9.47
C HIS A 173 -11.43 1.97 9.80
N TYR A 174 -10.45 1.18 10.21
CA TYR A 174 -9.09 1.69 10.45
C TYR A 174 -8.47 2.26 9.18
N LEU A 175 -8.64 1.62 8.03
CA LEU A 175 -8.18 2.17 6.74
C LEU A 175 -8.84 3.51 6.44
N SER A 176 -10.17 3.62 6.64
CA SER A 176 -10.89 4.88 6.43
C SER A 176 -10.36 5.98 7.35
N ILE A 177 -10.17 5.69 8.65
CA ILE A 177 -9.62 6.66 9.60
C ILE A 177 -8.18 7.06 9.21
N LEU A 178 -7.34 6.09 8.81
CA LEU A 178 -5.98 6.36 8.36
C LEU A 178 -5.97 7.33 7.18
N LEU A 179 -6.83 7.10 6.17
CA LEU A 179 -6.92 7.98 5.01
C LEU A 179 -7.42 9.39 5.34
N PHE A 180 -8.22 9.57 6.41
CA PHE A 180 -8.62 10.89 6.89
C PHE A 180 -7.53 11.61 7.68
N GLU A 181 -6.62 10.88 8.31
CA GLU A 181 -5.50 11.47 9.08
C GLU A 181 -4.29 11.84 8.20
N LEU A 182 -4.25 11.35 6.94
CA LEU A 182 -3.20 11.66 5.95
C LEU A 182 -3.53 12.93 5.16
#